data_10f96942b27018f92ff31e9d812b11a3
#
_entry.id   10f96942b27018f92ff31e9d812b11a3
#
_cell.length_a   1.000
_cell.length_b   1.000
_cell.length_c   1.000
_cell.angle_alpha   90.00
_cell.angle_beta   90.00
_cell.angle_gamma   90.00
#
_symmetry.space_group_name_H-M   'P 1'
#
loop_
_entity.id
_entity.type
_entity.pdbx_description
1 polymer ?
#
loop_
_entity_poly.entity_id
_entity_poly.type
_entity_poly.pdbx_seq_one_letter_code
_entity_poly.pdbx_strand_id
1 'polypeptide(L)'
;MHPVELSTQVIDSGIVDQPLNRVSNEITELADNLAIVESFSHSIVWDTGDGLMCFDASGAGSGIAVVDSIRSWRKSPISTLVYTHGHADHVGGSFAFAKDAENNGAPKPHVIGHENVDVRIDRYNTTNGWNVAINQRQFGGTRSEMGLNIGENLQRFLPRNTMRTDESFREQLTINAGGTQVEFHHARGETD
;
A
#
# COMPACT_ATOMS: atom_id res chain seq x y z
N MET A 1 -11.02 0.10 -18.82
CA MET A 1 -10.04 1.04 -19.43
C MET A 1 -8.73 0.87 -18.68
N HIS A 2 -7.63 0.79 -19.37
CA HIS A 2 -6.29 0.68 -18.76
C HIS A 2 -5.98 1.93 -17.92
N PRO A 3 -5.38 1.81 -16.71
CA PRO A 3 -5.10 2.97 -15.84
C PRO A 3 -4.30 4.09 -16.52
N VAL A 4 -3.30 3.74 -17.31
CA VAL A 4 -2.48 4.70 -18.05
C VAL A 4 -3.28 5.42 -19.13
N GLU A 5 -4.18 4.71 -19.83
CA GLU A 5 -5.05 5.32 -20.84
C GLU A 5 -6.03 6.32 -20.19
N LEU A 6 -6.61 5.96 -19.05
CA LEU A 6 -7.46 6.87 -18.29
C LEU A 6 -6.71 8.12 -17.86
N SER A 7 -5.52 7.94 -17.30
CA SER A 7 -4.66 9.06 -16.87
C SER A 7 -4.32 9.97 -18.05
N THR A 8 -3.92 9.42 -19.18
CA THR A 8 -3.61 10.17 -20.41
C THR A 8 -4.83 10.94 -20.88
N GLN A 9 -5.99 10.28 -20.96
CA GLN A 9 -7.25 10.93 -21.40
C GLN A 9 -7.59 12.14 -20.53
N VAL A 10 -7.48 12.00 -19.21
CA VAL A 10 -7.80 13.08 -18.26
C VAL A 10 -6.79 14.22 -18.38
N ILE A 11 -5.50 13.92 -18.46
CA ILE A 11 -4.44 14.95 -18.61
C ILE A 11 -4.61 15.73 -19.90
N ASP A 12 -4.83 15.03 -21.01
CA ASP A 12 -4.91 15.65 -22.34
C ASP A 12 -6.21 16.46 -22.55
N SER A 13 -7.33 15.98 -22.00
CA SER A 13 -8.62 16.66 -22.16
C SER A 13 -8.88 17.72 -21.08
N GLY A 14 -8.28 17.60 -19.91
CA GLY A 14 -8.62 18.38 -18.72
C GLY A 14 -10.02 18.09 -18.17
N ILE A 15 -10.68 17.01 -18.62
CA ILE A 15 -12.05 16.65 -18.21
C ILE A 15 -11.99 15.47 -17.25
N VAL A 16 -12.60 15.64 -16.08
CA VAL A 16 -12.77 14.60 -15.06
C VAL A 16 -14.25 14.28 -14.96
N ASP A 17 -14.72 13.37 -15.82
CA ASP A 17 -16.11 12.93 -15.92
C ASP A 17 -16.34 11.52 -15.32
N GLN A 18 -15.28 10.89 -14.83
CA GLN A 18 -15.29 9.57 -14.22
C GLN A 18 -14.33 9.50 -13.02
N PRO A 19 -14.52 8.55 -12.09
CA PRO A 19 -13.64 8.40 -10.95
C PRO A 19 -12.18 8.13 -11.38
N LEU A 20 -11.24 8.95 -10.90
CA LEU A 20 -9.81 8.76 -11.12
C LEU A 20 -9.23 7.68 -10.22
N ASN A 21 -9.70 7.63 -8.98
CA ASN A 21 -9.33 6.59 -8.04
C ASN A 21 -10.38 5.47 -8.07
N ARG A 22 -10.07 4.39 -8.76
CA ARG A 22 -10.92 3.22 -8.87
C ARG A 22 -10.55 2.22 -7.79
N VAL A 23 -11.51 1.81 -6.98
CA VAL A 23 -11.33 0.83 -5.90
C VAL A 23 -11.91 -0.51 -6.37
N SER A 24 -11.35 -1.05 -7.44
CA SER A 24 -11.77 -2.35 -7.99
C SER A 24 -11.05 -3.53 -7.36
N ASN A 25 -9.87 -3.29 -6.78
CA ASN A 25 -8.87 -4.27 -6.39
C ASN A 25 -8.41 -5.17 -7.55
N GLU A 26 -8.62 -4.75 -8.79
CA GLU A 26 -8.13 -5.45 -9.97
C GLU A 26 -6.66 -5.13 -10.22
N ILE A 27 -5.92 -6.12 -10.72
CA ILE A 27 -4.53 -5.95 -11.13
C ILE A 27 -4.44 -5.68 -12.63
N THR A 28 -3.63 -4.71 -13.01
CA THR A 28 -3.36 -4.36 -14.40
C THR A 28 -1.83 -4.30 -14.62
N GLU A 29 -1.33 -5.00 -15.61
CA GLU A 29 0.07 -4.92 -16.00
C GLU A 29 0.34 -3.59 -16.71
N LEU A 30 1.32 -2.83 -16.20
CA LEU A 30 1.71 -1.51 -16.73
C LEU A 30 2.85 -1.61 -17.75
N ALA A 31 3.75 -2.55 -17.50
CA ALA A 31 4.91 -2.87 -18.34
C ALA A 31 5.36 -4.31 -18.01
N ASP A 32 6.33 -4.82 -18.71
CA ASP A 32 6.93 -6.12 -18.44
C ASP A 32 7.34 -6.20 -16.96
N ASN A 33 6.81 -7.18 -16.24
CA ASN A 33 7.09 -7.43 -14.83
C ASN A 33 6.67 -6.31 -13.86
N LEU A 34 5.87 -5.35 -14.29
CA LEU A 34 5.36 -4.25 -13.46
C LEU A 34 3.83 -4.19 -13.55
N ALA A 35 3.16 -4.21 -12.42
CA ALA A 35 1.71 -4.15 -12.35
C ALA A 35 1.21 -3.20 -11.25
N ILE A 36 -0.04 -2.77 -11.34
CA ILE A 36 -0.74 -1.99 -10.34
C ILE A 36 -2.01 -2.72 -9.91
N VAL A 37 -2.26 -2.75 -8.62
CA VAL A 37 -3.58 -3.09 -8.06
C VAL A 37 -4.31 -1.81 -7.73
N GLU A 38 -5.43 -1.57 -8.41
CA GLU A 38 -6.25 -0.38 -8.21
C GLU A 38 -7.13 -0.54 -6.97
N SER A 39 -6.65 -0.05 -5.85
CA SER A 39 -7.33 -0.06 -4.55
C SER A 39 -7.51 1.37 -4.03
N PHE A 40 -8.02 1.55 -2.80
CA PHE A 40 -8.19 2.91 -2.24
C PHE A 40 -6.87 3.69 -2.25
N SER A 41 -5.80 3.10 -1.75
CA SER A 41 -4.43 3.43 -2.12
C SER A 41 -3.89 2.28 -2.93
N HIS A 42 -3.35 2.58 -4.09
CA HIS A 42 -2.88 1.58 -5.03
C HIS A 42 -1.66 0.84 -4.47
N SER A 43 -1.49 -0.41 -4.89
CA SER A 43 -0.26 -1.16 -4.67
C SER A 43 0.43 -1.40 -6.01
N ILE A 44 1.67 -0.95 -6.13
CA ILE A 44 2.51 -1.25 -7.29
C ILE A 44 3.30 -2.51 -7.00
N VAL A 45 3.40 -3.39 -7.97
CA VAL A 45 4.09 -4.67 -7.83
C VAL A 45 5.10 -4.83 -8.96
N TRP A 46 6.34 -5.06 -8.60
CA TRP A 46 7.42 -5.34 -9.53
C TRP A 46 7.95 -6.75 -9.29
N ASP A 47 7.95 -7.58 -10.34
CA ASP A 47 8.61 -8.88 -10.34
C ASP A 47 10.09 -8.67 -10.69
N THR A 48 10.95 -8.80 -9.68
CA THR A 48 12.39 -8.57 -9.80
C THR A 48 13.14 -9.77 -10.41
N GLY A 49 12.45 -10.90 -10.60
CA GLY A 49 13.05 -12.19 -10.94
C GLY A 49 13.48 -13.02 -9.72
N ASP A 50 13.83 -12.38 -8.61
CA ASP A 50 14.19 -13.05 -7.34
C ASP A 50 13.05 -13.03 -6.30
N GLY A 51 11.92 -12.43 -6.66
CA GLY A 51 10.74 -12.26 -5.84
C GLY A 51 9.97 -11.00 -6.22
N LEU A 52 8.84 -10.79 -5.55
CA LEU A 52 8.02 -9.61 -5.80
C LEU A 52 8.40 -8.50 -4.81
N MET A 53 8.61 -7.30 -5.33
CA MET A 53 8.71 -6.07 -4.56
C MET A 53 7.39 -5.30 -4.72
N CYS A 54 6.73 -5.05 -3.59
CA CYS A 54 5.46 -4.34 -3.55
C CYS A 54 5.64 -2.96 -2.92
N PHE A 55 4.99 -1.95 -3.49
CA PHE A 55 4.97 -0.59 -2.96
C PHE A 55 3.55 -0.31 -2.46
N ASP A 56 3.44 -0.05 -1.15
CA ASP A 56 2.22 0.10 -0.37
C ASP A 56 1.31 -1.14 -0.31
N ALA A 57 0.59 -1.25 0.78
CA ALA A 57 -0.23 -2.40 1.12
C ALA A 57 -1.74 -2.09 1.07
N SER A 58 -2.11 -0.89 0.62
CA SER A 58 -3.45 -0.37 0.74
C SER A 58 -3.96 -0.30 2.19
N GLY A 59 -5.24 -0.04 2.40
CA GLY A 59 -5.86 0.02 3.71
C GLY A 59 -6.21 -1.36 4.29
N ALA A 60 -6.54 -1.38 5.59
CA ALA A 60 -6.86 -2.60 6.31
C ALA A 60 -8.03 -3.39 5.69
N GLY A 61 -9.00 -2.72 5.09
CA GLY A 61 -10.14 -3.36 4.46
C GLY A 61 -9.84 -4.00 3.10
N SER A 62 -8.76 -3.57 2.44
CA SER A 62 -8.40 -3.99 1.08
C SER A 62 -7.21 -4.94 1.02
N GLY A 63 -6.40 -5.02 2.07
CA GLY A 63 -5.12 -5.74 2.05
C GLY A 63 -5.21 -7.18 1.55
N ILE A 64 -6.26 -7.93 1.94
CA ILE A 64 -6.46 -9.31 1.48
C ILE A 64 -6.74 -9.33 -0.04
N ALA A 65 -7.66 -8.50 -0.51
CA ALA A 65 -8.00 -8.43 -1.92
C ALA A 65 -6.80 -8.00 -2.79
N VAL A 66 -5.97 -7.07 -2.27
CA VAL A 66 -4.71 -6.67 -2.94
C VAL A 66 -3.78 -7.86 -3.09
N VAL A 67 -3.54 -8.61 -2.02
CA VAL A 67 -2.67 -9.80 -2.06
C VAL A 67 -3.24 -10.87 -2.99
N ASP A 68 -4.55 -11.13 -2.95
CA ASP A 68 -5.21 -12.10 -3.84
C ASP A 68 -5.01 -11.70 -5.32
N SER A 69 -5.12 -10.42 -5.64
CA SER A 69 -4.89 -9.90 -6.99
C SER A 69 -3.42 -10.07 -7.41
N ILE A 70 -2.47 -9.76 -6.53
CA ILE A 70 -1.04 -10.02 -6.78
C ILE A 70 -0.81 -11.51 -7.06
N ARG A 71 -1.43 -12.39 -6.28
CA ARG A 71 -1.31 -13.85 -6.45
C ARG A 71 -1.97 -14.38 -7.72
N SER A 72 -2.97 -13.68 -8.24
CA SER A 72 -3.53 -14.02 -9.55
C SER A 72 -2.55 -13.73 -10.69
N TRP A 73 -1.70 -12.73 -10.53
CA TRP A 73 -0.69 -12.31 -11.51
C TRP A 73 0.61 -13.10 -11.41
N ARG A 74 1.17 -13.23 -10.19
CA ARG A 74 2.46 -13.93 -9.97
C ARG A 74 2.42 -14.83 -8.72
N LYS A 75 3.15 -15.94 -8.80
CA LYS A 75 3.28 -16.91 -7.69
C LYS A 75 4.58 -16.78 -6.91
N SER A 76 5.55 -16.02 -7.41
CA SER A 76 6.82 -15.75 -6.73
C SER A 76 6.58 -15.19 -5.33
N PRO A 77 7.42 -15.50 -4.34
CA PRO A 77 7.29 -14.94 -2.99
C PRO A 77 7.30 -13.41 -3.03
N ILE A 78 6.47 -12.77 -2.20
CA ILE A 78 6.60 -11.34 -1.95
C ILE A 78 7.78 -11.17 -1.00
N SER A 79 8.92 -10.74 -1.53
CA SER A 79 10.18 -10.63 -0.79
C SER A 79 10.34 -9.30 -0.08
N THR A 80 9.76 -8.25 -0.65
CA THR A 80 9.92 -6.88 -0.14
C THR A 80 8.60 -6.13 -0.19
N LEU A 81 8.31 -5.40 0.88
CA LEU A 81 7.21 -4.44 0.95
C LEU A 81 7.80 -3.07 1.28
N VAL A 82 7.56 -2.10 0.44
CA VAL A 82 8.03 -0.73 0.60
C VAL A 82 6.85 0.16 0.95
N TYR A 83 6.97 0.96 1.99
CA TYR A 83 6.00 2.01 2.27
C TYR A 83 6.45 3.34 1.68
N THR A 84 5.61 3.94 0.85
CA THR A 84 5.85 5.30 0.35
C THR A 84 5.78 6.30 1.50
N HIS A 85 4.84 6.09 2.43
CA HIS A 85 4.68 6.88 3.65
C HIS A 85 3.80 6.15 4.68
N GLY A 86 3.64 6.74 5.87
CA GLY A 86 3.02 6.08 7.02
C GLY A 86 1.50 6.21 7.16
N HIS A 87 0.75 6.65 6.14
CA HIS A 87 -0.71 6.73 6.25
C HIS A 87 -1.39 5.37 6.31
N ALA A 88 -2.52 5.30 7.02
CA ALA A 88 -3.21 4.04 7.32
C ALA A 88 -3.70 3.29 6.07
N ASP A 89 -3.99 4.01 5.00
CA ASP A 89 -4.40 3.47 3.70
C ASP A 89 -3.22 2.98 2.84
N HIS A 90 -1.98 3.18 3.29
CA HIS A 90 -0.76 2.66 2.65
C HIS A 90 -0.15 1.50 3.44
N VAL A 91 -0.24 1.54 4.78
CA VAL A 91 0.39 0.54 5.64
C VAL A 91 -0.60 -0.47 6.22
N GLY A 92 -1.89 -0.11 6.32
CA GLY A 92 -2.89 -0.85 7.08
C GLY A 92 -3.18 -2.25 6.58
N GLY A 93 -3.03 -2.51 5.27
CA GLY A 93 -3.23 -3.82 4.65
C GLY A 93 -2.06 -4.79 4.79
N SER A 94 -0.93 -4.37 5.35
CA SER A 94 0.32 -5.15 5.37
C SER A 94 0.22 -6.48 6.12
N PHE A 95 -0.69 -6.62 7.07
CA PHE A 95 -0.95 -7.90 7.72
C PHE A 95 -1.31 -9.02 6.74
N ALA A 96 -1.95 -8.69 5.61
CA ALA A 96 -2.31 -9.66 4.58
C ALA A 96 -1.07 -10.22 3.88
N PHE A 97 -0.04 -9.41 3.68
CA PHE A 97 1.25 -9.82 3.11
C PHE A 97 1.99 -10.79 4.05
N ALA A 98 1.97 -10.51 5.36
CA ALA A 98 2.54 -11.43 6.35
C ALA A 98 1.79 -12.76 6.39
N LYS A 99 0.45 -12.72 6.32
CA LYS A 99 -0.40 -13.91 6.31
C LYS A 99 -0.21 -14.73 5.03
N ASP A 100 -0.05 -14.07 3.89
CA ASP A 100 0.24 -14.74 2.62
C ASP A 100 1.56 -15.51 2.67
N ALA A 101 2.61 -14.88 3.21
CA ALA A 101 3.90 -15.53 3.39
C ALA A 101 3.78 -16.78 4.29
N GLU A 102 3.07 -16.68 5.41
CA GLU A 102 2.79 -17.81 6.31
C GLU A 102 2.06 -18.94 5.58
N ASN A 103 0.99 -18.62 4.84
CA ASN A 103 0.18 -19.58 4.10
C ASN A 103 0.97 -20.32 3.01
N ASN A 104 1.98 -19.67 2.44
CA ASN A 104 2.83 -20.23 1.38
C ASN A 104 4.15 -20.81 1.92
N GLY A 105 4.38 -20.82 3.23
CA GLY A 105 5.62 -21.31 3.83
C GLY A 105 6.85 -20.49 3.43
N ALA A 106 6.65 -19.21 3.08
CA ALA A 106 7.69 -18.28 2.70
C ALA A 106 8.08 -17.37 3.88
N PRO A 107 9.27 -16.78 3.88
CA PRO A 107 9.62 -15.71 4.80
C PRO A 107 8.66 -14.52 4.65
N LYS A 108 8.39 -13.81 5.75
CA LYS A 108 7.67 -12.54 5.68
C LYS A 108 8.44 -11.56 4.81
N PRO A 109 7.72 -10.69 4.06
CA PRO A 109 8.38 -9.64 3.30
C PRO A 109 9.27 -8.77 4.19
N HIS A 110 10.45 -8.43 3.70
CA HIS A 110 11.30 -7.41 4.32
C HIS A 110 10.67 -6.03 4.08
N VAL A 111 10.38 -5.31 5.15
CA VAL A 111 9.64 -4.04 5.07
C VAL A 111 10.62 -2.87 5.10
N ILE A 112 10.56 -2.02 4.07
CA ILE A 112 11.39 -0.82 3.93
C ILE A 112 10.51 0.43 3.98
N GLY A 113 10.98 1.47 4.66
CA GLY A 113 10.30 2.77 4.69
C GLY A 113 11.15 3.86 5.30
N HIS A 114 10.70 5.11 5.14
CA HIS A 114 11.32 6.23 5.84
C HIS A 114 11.12 6.10 7.37
N GLU A 115 12.05 6.62 8.19
CA GLU A 115 11.97 6.53 9.66
C GLU A 115 10.65 7.08 10.24
N ASN A 116 10.01 8.04 9.57
CA ASN A 116 8.74 8.62 9.99
C ASN A 116 7.55 7.67 9.85
N VAL A 117 7.66 6.59 9.07
CA VAL A 117 6.58 5.59 8.94
C VAL A 117 6.24 4.98 10.29
N ASP A 118 7.24 4.50 11.02
CA ASP A 118 7.03 3.91 12.35
C ASP A 118 6.58 4.94 13.39
N VAL A 119 7.09 6.17 13.30
CA VAL A 119 6.60 7.28 14.13
C VAL A 119 5.12 7.55 13.88
N ARG A 120 4.66 7.49 12.63
CA ARG A 120 3.25 7.63 12.28
C ARG A 120 2.41 6.47 12.79
N ILE A 121 2.88 5.23 12.66
CA ILE A 121 2.22 4.03 13.22
C ILE A 121 2.06 4.16 14.74
N ASP A 122 3.09 4.61 15.45
CA ASP A 122 3.04 4.83 16.90
C ASP A 122 2.04 5.92 17.28
N ARG A 123 2.00 7.01 16.52
CA ARG A 123 1.00 8.06 16.69
C ARG A 123 -0.41 7.52 16.53
N TYR A 124 -0.70 6.74 15.49
CA TYR A 124 -2.02 6.13 15.30
C TYR A 124 -2.40 5.20 16.45
N ASN A 125 -1.47 4.43 16.97
CA ASN A 125 -1.71 3.58 18.14
C ASN A 125 -2.00 4.38 19.41
N THR A 126 -1.27 5.48 19.63
CA THR A 126 -1.40 6.33 20.83
C THR A 126 -2.68 7.17 20.79
N THR A 127 -3.05 7.68 19.61
CA THR A 127 -4.20 8.57 19.41
C THR A 127 -5.37 7.88 18.72
N ASN A 128 -5.54 6.57 18.91
CA ASN A 128 -6.46 5.73 18.15
C ASN A 128 -7.90 6.28 18.10
N GLY A 129 -8.51 6.58 19.24
CA GLY A 129 -9.90 7.09 19.29
C GLY A 129 -10.05 8.44 18.61
N TRP A 130 -9.04 9.28 18.69
CA TRP A 130 -9.03 10.58 18.04
C TRP A 130 -8.95 10.45 16.51
N ASN A 131 -8.11 9.53 16.00
CA ASN A 131 -8.02 9.26 14.56
C ASN A 131 -9.35 8.72 14.02
N VAL A 132 -9.99 7.80 14.73
CA VAL A 132 -11.33 7.29 14.36
C VAL A 132 -12.32 8.44 14.25
N ALA A 133 -12.43 9.30 15.26
CA ALA A 133 -13.39 10.40 15.30
C ALA A 133 -13.15 11.44 14.20
N ILE A 134 -11.89 11.82 13.95
CA ILE A 134 -11.54 12.79 12.90
C ILE A 134 -11.86 12.22 11.53
N ASN A 135 -11.47 10.98 11.26
CA ASN A 135 -11.69 10.36 9.95
C ASN A 135 -13.19 10.13 9.68
N GLN A 136 -13.97 9.76 10.69
CA GLN A 136 -15.43 9.69 10.55
C GLN A 136 -16.04 11.05 10.15
N ARG A 137 -15.54 12.14 10.73
CA ARG A 137 -16.00 13.49 10.37
C ARG A 137 -15.55 13.90 8.96
N GLN A 138 -14.31 13.60 8.60
CA GLN A 138 -13.71 14.01 7.32
C GLN A 138 -14.33 13.26 6.14
N PHE A 139 -14.58 11.97 6.30
CA PHE A 139 -15.05 11.10 5.22
C PHE A 139 -16.53 10.68 5.33
N GLY A 140 -17.27 11.27 6.27
CA GLY A 140 -18.71 11.03 6.40
C GLY A 140 -19.07 9.60 6.80
N GLY A 141 -18.25 8.93 7.62
CA GLY A 141 -18.45 7.53 7.95
C GLY A 141 -18.18 6.62 6.76
N THR A 142 -16.97 6.67 6.23
CA THR A 142 -16.54 5.93 5.04
C THR A 142 -16.91 4.46 5.13
N ARG A 143 -17.49 3.95 4.05
CA ARG A 143 -17.89 2.56 3.92
C ARG A 143 -16.66 1.65 3.88
N SER A 144 -16.82 0.42 4.35
CA SER A 144 -15.78 -0.61 4.27
C SER A 144 -15.26 -0.86 2.85
N GLU A 145 -16.09 -0.60 1.85
CA GLU A 145 -15.76 -0.70 0.42
C GLU A 145 -14.61 0.24 -0.01
N MET A 146 -14.43 1.35 0.69
CA MET A 146 -13.32 2.28 0.41
C MET A 146 -11.99 1.83 1.01
N GLY A 147 -11.95 0.68 1.69
CA GLY A 147 -10.72 0.11 2.23
C GLY A 147 -10.16 0.80 3.47
N LEU A 148 -10.78 1.88 3.93
CA LEU A 148 -10.34 2.57 5.16
C LEU A 148 -10.84 1.89 6.42
N ASN A 149 -11.82 0.99 6.27
CA ASN A 149 -12.42 0.23 7.38
C ASN A 149 -12.81 1.10 8.59
N ILE A 150 -13.36 2.28 8.34
CA ILE A 150 -13.77 3.25 9.34
C ILE A 150 -15.30 3.15 9.49
N GLY A 151 -15.78 2.40 10.44
CA GLY A 151 -17.19 2.19 10.70
C GLY A 151 -17.53 2.22 12.19
N GLU A 152 -18.80 2.17 12.52
CA GLU A 152 -19.30 2.20 13.90
C GLU A 152 -18.73 1.10 14.80
N ASN A 153 -18.25 0.00 14.22
CA ASN A 153 -17.68 -1.16 14.93
C ASN A 153 -16.16 -1.17 15.02
N LEU A 154 -15.48 -0.11 14.59
CA LEU A 154 -14.02 -0.05 14.61
C LEU A 154 -13.49 0.18 16.01
N GLN A 155 -12.90 -0.84 16.56
CA GLN A 155 -12.13 -0.73 17.80
C GLN A 155 -10.76 -0.06 17.59
N ARG A 156 -10.24 -0.08 16.36
CA ARG A 156 -8.90 0.47 16.03
C ARG A 156 -8.85 1.10 14.63
N PHE A 157 -8.21 2.26 14.58
CA PHE A 157 -7.95 2.98 13.33
C PHE A 157 -6.93 2.23 12.45
N LEU A 158 -5.88 1.71 13.06
CA LEU A 158 -4.86 0.91 12.41
C LEU A 158 -4.83 -0.49 13.04
N PRO A 159 -4.80 -1.59 12.26
CA PRO A 159 -4.67 -2.95 12.78
C PRO A 159 -3.42 -3.12 13.67
N ARG A 160 -3.54 -3.92 14.73
CA ARG A 160 -2.39 -4.18 15.63
C ARG A 160 -1.24 -4.94 14.97
N ASN A 161 -1.57 -5.72 13.97
CA ASN A 161 -0.66 -6.55 13.20
C ASN A 161 -0.18 -5.89 11.90
N THR A 162 -0.35 -4.57 11.77
CA THR A 162 0.34 -3.78 10.74
C THR A 162 1.84 -3.99 10.88
N MET A 163 2.49 -4.36 9.77
CA MET A 163 3.93 -4.60 9.76
C MET A 163 4.68 -3.27 9.93
N ARG A 164 5.71 -3.32 10.76
CA ARG A 164 6.65 -2.21 10.92
C ARG A 164 7.79 -2.35 9.94
N THR A 165 8.57 -1.28 9.78
CA THR A 165 9.79 -1.34 8.96
C THR A 165 10.83 -2.24 9.62
N ASP A 166 11.43 -3.15 8.83
CA ASP A 166 12.62 -3.92 9.20
C ASP A 166 13.87 -3.10 8.91
N GLU A 167 13.81 -2.26 7.86
CA GLU A 167 14.86 -1.36 7.44
C GLU A 167 14.31 0.03 7.19
N SER A 168 14.85 1.03 7.88
CA SER A 168 14.43 2.42 7.72
C SER A 168 15.57 3.31 7.26
N PHE A 169 15.22 4.39 6.55
CA PHE A 169 16.17 5.37 6.09
C PHE A 169 15.70 6.79 6.43
N ARG A 170 16.63 7.75 6.43
CA ARG A 170 16.34 9.16 6.69
C ARG A 170 16.40 10.01 5.44
N GLU A 171 17.48 9.96 4.68
CA GLU A 171 17.66 10.79 3.48
C GLU A 171 17.60 9.92 2.23
N GLN A 172 18.30 8.80 2.25
CA GLN A 172 18.38 7.89 1.11
C GLN A 172 18.77 6.49 1.56
N LEU A 173 18.32 5.50 0.78
CA LEU A 173 18.73 4.10 0.88
C LEU A 173 18.91 3.53 -0.51
N THR A 174 19.92 2.71 -0.70
CA THR A 174 20.14 1.97 -1.95
C THR A 174 20.19 0.48 -1.67
N ILE A 175 19.39 -0.29 -2.39
CA ILE A 175 19.39 -1.76 -2.30
C ILE A 175 19.60 -2.38 -3.67
N ASN A 176 19.82 -3.69 -3.72
CA ASN A 176 19.80 -4.47 -4.94
C ASN A 176 18.57 -5.41 -4.92
N ALA A 177 17.77 -5.39 -5.96
CA ALA A 177 16.63 -6.26 -6.14
C ALA A 177 16.67 -6.92 -7.53
N GLY A 178 16.83 -8.24 -7.56
CA GLY A 178 16.94 -9.00 -8.83
C GLY A 178 18.06 -8.50 -9.75
N GLY A 179 19.20 -8.07 -9.18
CA GLY A 179 20.31 -7.50 -9.94
C GLY A 179 20.14 -6.04 -10.37
N THR A 180 19.01 -5.41 -10.04
CA THR A 180 18.75 -3.99 -10.31
C THR A 180 19.00 -3.15 -9.06
N GLN A 181 19.75 -2.06 -9.20
CA GLN A 181 19.92 -1.08 -8.13
C GLN A 181 18.65 -0.25 -8.00
N VAL A 182 18.10 -0.18 -6.77
CA VAL A 182 16.91 0.59 -6.42
C VAL A 182 17.30 1.63 -5.38
N GLU A 183 16.97 2.88 -5.65
CA GLU A 183 17.25 4.00 -4.75
C GLU A 183 15.95 4.55 -4.17
N PHE A 184 15.91 4.72 -2.86
CA PHE A 184 14.84 5.39 -2.12
C PHE A 184 15.34 6.75 -1.66
N HIS A 185 14.57 7.78 -1.92
CA HIS A 185 14.91 9.15 -1.53
C HIS A 185 13.79 9.76 -0.70
N HIS A 186 14.15 10.50 0.35
CA HIS A 186 13.17 11.24 1.14
C HIS A 186 12.63 12.42 0.33
N ALA A 187 11.34 12.38 0.00
CA ALA A 187 10.61 13.47 -0.66
C ALA A 187 10.02 14.42 0.41
N ARG A 188 10.80 15.40 0.84
CA ARG A 188 10.43 16.30 1.94
C ARG A 188 9.19 17.14 1.59
N GLY A 189 8.26 17.22 2.55
CA GLY A 189 7.08 18.07 2.46
C GLY A 189 5.91 17.44 1.73
N GLU A 190 5.97 16.14 1.37
CA GLU A 190 4.85 15.43 0.78
C GLU A 190 3.80 15.07 1.85
N THR A 191 4.11 14.17 2.77
CA THR A 191 3.12 13.65 3.71
C THR A 191 3.60 13.58 5.15
N ASP A 192 4.88 13.25 5.40
CA ASP A 192 5.43 13.03 6.74
C ASP A 192 6.74 13.75 6.97
#